data_42cb48f717ca833eb58e648338c8daf2
#
_entry.id   42cb48f717ca833eb58e648338c8daf2
#
_cell.length_a   1.000
_cell.length_b   1.000
_cell.length_c   1.000
_cell.angle_alpha   90.00
_cell.angle_beta   90.00
_cell.angle_gamma   90.00
#
_symmetry.space_group_name_H-M   'P 1'
#
loop_
_entity.id
_entity.type
_entity.pdbx_description
1 polymer ?
#
loop_
_entity_poly.entity_id
_entity_poly.type
_entity_poly.pdbx_seq_one_letter_code
_entity_poly.pdbx_strand_id
1 'polypeptide(L)'
;DVSIYWNKIYEPDVIAKGKKIRDAFLKNEVGFKYFKGNILNEFQEVTKNDGTPFKVFTPFWRNAEQKYLGLPPSKKYDVKKKTKTISFFKNCVEPKSILPKKNWYKKFENYWKVSENDSKKVLNSLVNEKIKEYGTARDYPSIEGTSKLSPYIKHGQIHVSTIWKKCNEIKSKGIGYRKYINELGWREFSHSLINYFPEFLKGNYRKEFDKFPWIKNEKFLKAWKSGMTGYPIVDAGMRELYETGWMH
;
A
#
# COMPACT_ATOMS: atom_id res chain seq x y z
N ASP A 1 -16.07 4.37 -30.71
CA ASP A 1 -14.72 4.22 -30.14
C ASP A 1 -14.81 3.94 -28.65
N VAL A 2 -14.13 2.88 -28.21
CA VAL A 2 -14.03 2.53 -26.78
C VAL A 2 -12.60 2.75 -26.31
N SER A 3 -12.45 3.42 -25.17
CA SER A 3 -11.14 3.59 -24.52
C SER A 3 -11.20 3.17 -23.07
N ILE A 4 -10.17 2.51 -22.61
CA ILE A 4 -10.05 1.99 -21.25
C ILE A 4 -8.95 2.76 -20.50
N TYR A 5 -9.25 3.14 -19.29
CA TYR A 5 -8.36 3.90 -18.43
C TYR A 5 -8.18 3.16 -17.10
N TRP A 6 -6.92 3.02 -16.64
CA TRP A 6 -6.65 2.47 -15.31
C TRP A 6 -5.37 3.05 -14.69
N ASN A 7 -5.21 2.85 -13.39
CA ASN A 7 -3.98 3.21 -12.67
C ASN A 7 -2.99 2.05 -12.68
N LYS A 8 -1.70 2.35 -12.80
CA LYS A 8 -0.63 1.37 -12.67
C LYS A 8 -0.69 0.69 -11.29
N ILE A 9 -0.43 -0.60 -11.29
CA ILE A 9 -0.17 -1.38 -10.08
C ILE A 9 1.27 -1.89 -10.21
N TYR A 10 2.03 -1.79 -9.12
CA TYR A 10 3.48 -1.98 -9.15
C TYR A 10 3.94 -3.35 -8.63
N GLU A 11 3.01 -4.25 -8.38
CA GLU A 11 3.31 -5.64 -8.00
C GLU A 11 3.69 -6.44 -9.25
N PRO A 12 4.83 -7.19 -9.27
CA PRO A 12 5.35 -7.84 -10.47
C PRO A 12 4.33 -8.74 -11.19
N ASP A 13 3.57 -9.54 -10.43
CA ASP A 13 2.55 -10.43 -11.01
C ASP A 13 1.41 -9.66 -11.68
N VAL A 14 1.04 -8.50 -11.11
CA VAL A 14 -0.02 -7.65 -11.67
C VAL A 14 0.49 -6.87 -12.89
N ILE A 15 1.76 -6.45 -12.87
CA ILE A 15 2.41 -5.86 -14.06
C ILE A 15 2.38 -6.84 -15.23
N ALA A 16 2.73 -8.11 -14.99
CA ALA A 16 2.70 -9.14 -16.03
C ALA A 16 1.28 -9.38 -16.59
N LYS A 17 0.27 -9.41 -15.73
CA LYS A 17 -1.14 -9.49 -16.13
C LYS A 17 -1.58 -8.25 -16.91
N GLY A 18 -1.23 -7.06 -16.43
CA GLY A 18 -1.53 -5.80 -17.08
C GLY A 18 -0.95 -5.71 -18.49
N LYS A 19 0.27 -6.22 -18.70
CA LYS A 19 0.89 -6.33 -20.03
C LYS A 19 0.05 -7.19 -20.97
N LYS A 20 -0.38 -8.37 -20.55
CA LYS A 20 -1.24 -9.26 -21.34
C LYS A 20 -2.57 -8.60 -21.71
N ILE A 21 -3.18 -7.89 -20.79
CA ILE A 21 -4.45 -7.16 -21.02
C ILE A 21 -4.23 -6.05 -22.03
N ARG A 22 -3.17 -5.26 -21.88
CA ARG A 22 -2.80 -4.20 -22.82
C ARG A 22 -2.61 -4.77 -24.24
N ASP A 23 -1.84 -5.84 -24.36
CA ASP A 23 -1.53 -6.43 -25.66
C ASP A 23 -2.81 -6.97 -26.33
N ALA A 24 -3.77 -7.50 -25.55
CA ALA A 24 -5.08 -7.90 -26.05
C ALA A 24 -5.92 -6.70 -26.53
N PHE A 25 -5.87 -5.55 -25.86
CA PHE A 25 -6.58 -4.34 -26.29
C PHE A 25 -6.00 -3.78 -27.58
N LEU A 26 -4.67 -3.71 -27.68
CA LEU A 26 -3.99 -3.26 -28.89
C LEU A 26 -4.35 -4.13 -30.09
N LYS A 27 -4.42 -5.46 -29.91
CA LYS A 27 -4.83 -6.41 -30.98
C LYS A 27 -6.26 -6.18 -31.45
N ASN A 28 -7.14 -5.67 -30.59
CA ASN A 28 -8.56 -5.42 -30.90
C ASN A 28 -8.87 -3.94 -31.16
N GLU A 29 -7.85 -3.12 -31.42
CA GLU A 29 -7.97 -1.67 -31.71
C GLU A 29 -8.70 -0.87 -30.60
N VAL A 30 -8.68 -1.38 -29.37
CA VAL A 30 -9.25 -0.68 -28.21
C VAL A 30 -8.22 0.28 -27.64
N GLY A 31 -8.57 1.57 -27.59
CA GLY A 31 -7.74 2.60 -26.97
C GLY A 31 -7.54 2.32 -25.48
N PHE A 32 -6.31 2.49 -24.98
CA PHE A 32 -6.08 2.40 -23.56
C PHE A 32 -5.11 3.48 -23.08
N LYS A 33 -5.27 3.89 -21.83
CA LYS A 33 -4.34 4.80 -21.14
C LYS A 33 -4.22 4.40 -19.69
N TYR A 34 -3.00 4.37 -19.18
CA TYR A 34 -2.76 4.16 -17.75
C TYR A 34 -2.09 5.39 -17.15
N PHE A 35 -2.38 5.61 -15.88
CA PHE A 35 -1.87 6.72 -15.11
C PHE A 35 -0.99 6.21 -13.98
N LYS A 36 -0.21 7.11 -13.39
CA LYS A 36 0.55 6.84 -12.17
C LYS A 36 -0.36 6.23 -11.11
N GLY A 37 0.07 5.14 -10.54
CA GLY A 37 -0.64 4.46 -9.47
C GLY A 37 -0.33 5.09 -8.11
N ASN A 38 -0.52 4.30 -7.07
CA ASN A 38 -0.44 4.75 -5.69
C ASN A 38 1.01 4.82 -5.16
N ILE A 39 1.88 5.55 -5.85
CA ILE A 39 3.24 5.91 -5.43
C ILE A 39 3.47 7.42 -5.62
N LEU A 40 4.46 7.97 -4.93
CA LEU A 40 4.81 9.38 -5.03
C LEU A 40 5.61 9.67 -6.31
N ASN A 41 6.65 8.89 -6.56
CA ASN A 41 7.50 9.03 -7.74
C ASN A 41 7.50 7.75 -8.57
N GLU A 42 7.51 7.86 -9.90
CA GLU A 42 7.80 6.70 -10.74
C GLU A 42 9.25 6.23 -10.49
N PHE A 43 9.51 4.95 -10.66
CA PHE A 43 10.82 4.38 -10.28
C PHE A 43 11.98 5.00 -11.04
N GLN A 44 11.77 5.35 -12.31
CA GLN A 44 12.78 5.97 -13.18
C GLN A 44 13.12 7.41 -12.77
N GLU A 45 12.21 8.06 -12.00
CA GLU A 45 12.43 9.41 -11.50
C GLU A 45 13.41 9.41 -10.31
N VAL A 46 13.58 8.26 -9.62
CA VAL A 46 14.39 8.14 -8.39
C VAL A 46 15.52 7.14 -8.59
N THR A 47 16.54 7.58 -9.29
CA THR A 47 17.77 6.82 -9.55
C THR A 47 18.99 7.60 -9.11
N LYS A 48 20.12 6.94 -8.98
CA LYS A 48 21.43 7.60 -8.85
C LYS A 48 21.81 8.33 -10.14
N ASN A 49 22.90 9.08 -10.10
CA ASN A 49 23.39 9.83 -11.27
C ASN A 49 23.79 8.92 -12.45
N ASP A 50 24.20 7.68 -12.16
CA ASP A 50 24.53 6.65 -13.15
C ASP A 50 23.30 5.89 -13.67
N GLY A 51 22.09 6.30 -13.29
CA GLY A 51 20.83 5.65 -13.67
C GLY A 51 20.51 4.37 -12.88
N THR A 52 21.39 3.91 -11.99
CA THR A 52 21.16 2.70 -11.19
C THR A 52 20.24 2.97 -9.98
N PRO A 53 19.50 1.94 -9.51
CA PRO A 53 18.62 2.09 -8.36
C PRO A 53 19.40 2.23 -7.05
N PHE A 54 18.76 2.89 -6.10
CA PHE A 54 19.25 2.91 -4.72
C PHE A 54 19.00 1.56 -4.03
N LYS A 55 19.98 1.10 -3.25
CA LYS A 55 19.91 -0.12 -2.42
C LYS A 55 19.81 0.17 -0.92
N VAL A 56 19.83 1.46 -0.52
CA VAL A 56 19.81 1.92 0.86
C VAL A 56 18.78 3.04 0.99
N PHE A 57 18.01 3.02 2.08
CA PHE A 57 16.88 3.92 2.30
C PHE A 57 17.26 5.40 2.34
N THR A 58 18.25 5.77 3.14
CA THR A 58 18.56 7.19 3.39
C THR A 58 18.88 7.98 2.12
N PRO A 59 19.80 7.53 1.24
CA PRO A 59 20.07 8.24 0.00
C PRO A 59 18.87 8.17 -0.98
N PHE A 60 18.12 7.06 -1.01
CA PHE A 60 16.90 6.95 -1.80
C PHE A 60 15.91 8.03 -1.39
N TRP A 61 15.58 8.09 -0.09
CA TRP A 61 14.52 8.97 0.38
C TRP A 61 14.88 10.45 0.25
N ARG A 62 16.14 10.81 0.53
CA ARG A 62 16.64 12.17 0.28
C ARG A 62 16.43 12.62 -1.16
N ASN A 63 16.69 11.74 -2.13
CA ASN A 63 16.49 12.02 -3.55
C ASN A 63 14.99 12.04 -3.91
N ALA A 64 14.22 11.06 -3.49
CA ALA A 64 12.80 10.93 -3.80
C ALA A 64 11.96 12.09 -3.22
N GLU A 65 12.24 12.49 -1.98
CA GLU A 65 11.51 13.58 -1.31
C GLU A 65 11.68 14.90 -2.05
N GLN A 66 12.90 15.21 -2.51
CA GLN A 66 13.20 16.43 -3.26
C GLN A 66 12.56 16.46 -4.66
N LYS A 67 12.48 15.30 -5.30
CA LYS A 67 11.92 15.18 -6.66
C LYS A 67 10.39 15.18 -6.71
N TYR A 68 9.73 14.92 -5.58
CA TYR A 68 8.28 14.86 -5.57
C TYR A 68 7.65 16.26 -5.62
N LEU A 69 7.14 16.63 -6.79
CA LEU A 69 6.53 17.93 -7.05
C LEU A 69 5.02 18.00 -6.74
N GLY A 70 4.45 16.92 -6.24
CA GLY A 70 3.01 16.81 -6.04
C GLY A 70 2.26 16.31 -7.28
N LEU A 71 0.96 16.03 -7.11
CA LEU A 71 0.08 15.79 -8.24
C LEU A 71 -0.50 17.13 -8.72
N PRO A 72 -0.72 17.27 -10.02
CA PRO A 72 -1.45 18.42 -10.54
C PRO A 72 -2.84 18.48 -9.87
N PRO A 73 -3.42 19.67 -9.71
CA PRO A 73 -4.74 19.81 -9.12
C PRO A 73 -5.75 19.00 -9.93
N SER A 74 -6.53 18.16 -9.25
CA SER A 74 -7.60 17.39 -9.88
C SER A 74 -8.71 18.34 -10.29
N LYS A 75 -9.07 18.33 -11.57
CA LYS A 75 -10.29 19.01 -12.02
C LYS A 75 -11.49 18.22 -11.51
N LYS A 76 -12.41 18.87 -10.83
CA LYS A 76 -13.72 18.28 -10.55
C LYS A 76 -14.48 18.22 -11.87
N TYR A 77 -14.74 17.00 -12.32
CA TYR A 77 -15.63 16.78 -13.44
C TYR A 77 -17.04 16.54 -12.90
N ASP A 78 -17.99 17.39 -13.29
CA ASP A 78 -19.40 17.13 -13.03
C ASP A 78 -19.90 16.08 -14.03
N VAL A 79 -19.97 14.83 -13.59
CA VAL A 79 -20.46 13.73 -14.43
C VAL A 79 -21.99 13.75 -14.47
N LYS A 80 -22.57 14.79 -15.10
CA LYS A 80 -24.03 14.87 -15.33
C LYS A 80 -24.51 14.01 -16.50
N LYS A 81 -23.63 13.36 -17.24
CA LYS A 81 -24.04 12.53 -18.37
C LYS A 81 -24.65 11.24 -17.88
N LYS A 82 -25.93 11.00 -18.28
CA LYS A 82 -26.57 9.69 -18.18
C LYS A 82 -25.70 8.65 -18.87
N THR A 83 -25.02 7.83 -18.10
CA THR A 83 -24.36 6.65 -18.63
C THR A 83 -25.45 5.69 -19.13
N LYS A 84 -25.45 5.38 -20.42
CA LYS A 84 -26.27 4.26 -20.91
C LYS A 84 -25.77 3.00 -20.23
N THR A 85 -26.62 2.37 -19.43
CA THR A 85 -26.30 1.04 -18.88
C THR A 85 -26.20 0.09 -20.07
N ILE A 86 -24.99 -0.37 -20.36
CA ILE A 86 -24.78 -1.35 -21.42
C ILE A 86 -25.02 -2.70 -20.78
N SER A 87 -26.07 -3.40 -21.16
CA SER A 87 -26.44 -4.74 -20.68
C SER A 87 -25.51 -5.83 -21.26
N PHE A 88 -24.21 -5.59 -21.26
CA PHE A 88 -23.22 -6.49 -21.86
C PHE A 88 -22.84 -7.71 -21.02
N PHE A 89 -23.33 -7.80 -19.79
CA PHE A 89 -22.69 -8.68 -18.82
C PHE A 89 -23.47 -9.96 -18.55
N LYS A 90 -23.78 -10.74 -19.58
CA LYS A 90 -24.29 -12.11 -19.38
C LYS A 90 -23.31 -13.03 -18.61
N ASN A 91 -22.01 -12.66 -18.52
CA ASN A 91 -20.94 -13.47 -17.92
C ASN A 91 -20.17 -12.72 -16.81
N CYS A 92 -20.77 -11.74 -16.15
CA CYS A 92 -20.13 -11.10 -15.02
C CYS A 92 -20.06 -12.03 -13.81
N VAL A 93 -18.90 -12.10 -13.23
CA VAL A 93 -18.69 -12.76 -11.93
C VAL A 93 -19.29 -11.89 -10.84
N GLU A 94 -20.28 -12.41 -10.12
CA GLU A 94 -20.84 -11.70 -8.97
C GLU A 94 -19.78 -11.44 -7.92
N PRO A 95 -19.66 -10.22 -7.39
CA PRO A 95 -18.65 -9.88 -6.37
C PRO A 95 -18.67 -10.83 -5.17
N LYS A 96 -19.84 -11.34 -4.81
CA LYS A 96 -19.98 -12.32 -3.71
C LYS A 96 -19.25 -13.64 -3.97
N SER A 97 -19.02 -14.02 -5.23
CA SER A 97 -18.36 -15.27 -5.58
C SER A 97 -16.85 -15.26 -5.27
N ILE A 98 -16.23 -14.07 -5.10
CA ILE A 98 -14.82 -13.94 -4.73
C ILE A 98 -14.60 -13.91 -3.22
N LEU A 99 -15.67 -13.83 -2.42
CA LEU A 99 -15.56 -13.86 -0.97
C LEU A 99 -15.29 -15.28 -0.46
N PRO A 100 -14.54 -15.42 0.65
CA PRO A 100 -14.34 -16.73 1.26
C PRO A 100 -15.65 -17.39 1.64
N LYS A 101 -15.77 -18.72 1.41
CA LYS A 101 -16.96 -19.50 1.80
C LYS A 101 -17.25 -19.44 3.30
N LYS A 102 -16.20 -19.35 4.13
CA LYS A 102 -16.32 -19.21 5.59
C LYS A 102 -16.27 -17.72 5.97
N ASN A 103 -17.15 -17.30 6.86
CA ASN A 103 -17.32 -15.90 7.26
C ASN A 103 -16.30 -15.43 8.31
N TRP A 104 -15.05 -15.94 8.29
CA TRP A 104 -14.02 -15.60 9.27
C TRP A 104 -13.65 -14.11 9.29
N TYR A 105 -13.85 -13.42 8.19
CA TYR A 105 -13.54 -12.00 8.00
C TYR A 105 -14.62 -11.05 8.51
N LYS A 106 -15.85 -11.51 8.76
CA LYS A 106 -16.99 -10.64 9.16
C LYS A 106 -16.72 -9.84 10.43
N LYS A 107 -15.97 -10.38 11.36
CA LYS A 107 -15.60 -9.69 12.59
C LYS A 107 -14.77 -8.42 12.34
N PHE A 108 -14.08 -8.31 11.21
CA PHE A 108 -13.30 -7.14 10.85
C PHE A 108 -14.17 -5.89 10.62
N GLU A 109 -15.45 -6.05 10.31
CA GLU A 109 -16.41 -4.95 10.16
C GLU A 109 -16.60 -4.13 11.45
N ASN A 110 -16.30 -4.74 12.60
CA ASN A 110 -16.33 -4.05 13.89
C ASN A 110 -15.17 -3.06 14.06
N TYR A 111 -14.06 -3.29 13.37
CA TYR A 111 -12.81 -2.53 13.49
C TYR A 111 -12.57 -1.58 12.31
N TRP A 112 -13.14 -1.88 11.14
CA TRP A 112 -12.84 -1.17 9.91
C TRP A 112 -14.09 -0.58 9.26
N LYS A 113 -13.99 0.68 8.89
CA LYS A 113 -14.94 1.35 7.99
C LYS A 113 -14.23 1.58 6.65
N VAL A 114 -14.81 1.05 5.57
CA VAL A 114 -14.10 0.85 4.30
C VAL A 114 -14.54 1.81 3.20
N SER A 115 -14.69 3.10 3.49
CA SER A 115 -15.03 4.10 2.49
C SER A 115 -13.90 5.13 2.30
N GLU A 116 -13.93 5.87 1.19
CA GLU A 116 -13.05 7.02 0.98
C GLU A 116 -13.25 8.09 2.06
N ASN A 117 -14.48 8.30 2.51
CA ASN A 117 -14.77 9.26 3.57
C ASN A 117 -14.16 8.82 4.91
N ASP A 118 -14.18 7.53 5.21
CA ASP A 118 -13.58 7.03 6.43
C ASP A 118 -12.05 7.13 6.38
N SER A 119 -11.43 6.88 5.23
CA SER A 119 -9.99 7.11 5.05
C SER A 119 -9.59 8.56 5.30
N LYS A 120 -10.43 9.53 4.87
CA LYS A 120 -10.23 10.96 5.14
C LYS A 120 -10.37 11.31 6.62
N LYS A 121 -11.32 10.68 7.34
CA LYS A 121 -11.45 10.84 8.79
C LYS A 121 -10.20 10.34 9.51
N VAL A 122 -9.70 9.17 9.14
CA VAL A 122 -8.46 8.60 9.69
C VAL A 122 -7.26 9.50 9.41
N LEU A 123 -7.14 10.06 8.21
CA LEU A 123 -6.09 11.03 7.89
C LEU A 123 -6.21 12.31 8.72
N ASN A 124 -7.42 12.83 8.91
CA ASN A 124 -7.64 14.03 9.73
C ASN A 124 -7.29 13.78 11.21
N SER A 125 -7.64 12.62 11.76
CA SER A 125 -7.25 12.24 13.13
C SER A 125 -5.73 12.15 13.25
N LEU A 126 -5.04 11.53 12.27
CA LEU A 126 -3.58 11.53 12.26
C LEU A 126 -2.99 12.94 12.34
N VAL A 127 -3.44 13.83 11.46
CA VAL A 127 -2.84 15.17 11.30
C VAL A 127 -3.14 16.08 12.50
N ASN A 128 -4.35 16.01 13.05
CA ASN A 128 -4.80 16.90 14.11
C ASN A 128 -4.42 16.41 15.52
N GLU A 129 -4.38 15.11 15.74
CA GLU A 129 -4.31 14.51 17.07
C GLU A 129 -3.01 13.73 17.29
N LYS A 130 -2.61 12.87 16.34
CA LYS A 130 -1.56 11.86 16.56
C LYS A 130 -0.18 12.27 16.09
N ILE A 131 -0.06 13.14 15.08
CA ILE A 131 1.21 13.35 14.38
C ILE A 131 2.31 13.93 15.27
N LYS A 132 1.95 14.73 16.28
CA LYS A 132 2.92 15.33 17.21
C LYS A 132 3.67 14.25 17.98
N GLU A 133 2.93 13.30 18.53
CA GLU A 133 3.44 12.22 19.37
C GLU A 133 3.79 10.95 18.57
N TYR A 134 3.57 10.97 17.26
CA TYR A 134 3.79 9.80 16.39
C TYR A 134 5.19 9.21 16.52
N GLY A 135 6.19 10.06 16.76
CA GLY A 135 7.59 9.64 16.86
C GLY A 135 7.88 8.64 17.99
N THR A 136 7.13 8.73 19.08
CA THR A 136 7.23 7.86 20.26
C THR A 136 6.04 6.91 20.38
N ALA A 137 4.82 7.43 20.21
CA ALA A 137 3.60 6.67 20.42
C ALA A 137 3.51 5.40 19.53
N ARG A 138 4.06 5.45 18.30
CA ARG A 138 4.11 4.31 17.40
C ARG A 138 4.91 3.11 17.93
N ASP A 139 5.85 3.34 18.82
CA ASP A 139 6.73 2.30 19.35
C ASP A 139 6.07 1.51 20.50
N TYR A 140 4.87 1.94 20.93
CA TYR A 140 4.10 1.29 22.00
C TYR A 140 2.85 0.59 21.41
N PRO A 141 2.88 -0.74 21.19
CA PRO A 141 1.74 -1.48 20.63
C PRO A 141 0.46 -1.41 21.47
N SER A 142 0.57 -1.09 22.76
CA SER A 142 -0.55 -0.98 23.69
C SER A 142 -1.42 0.27 23.52
N ILE A 143 -0.97 1.23 22.70
CA ILE A 143 -1.69 2.48 22.43
C ILE A 143 -1.98 2.67 20.96
N GLU A 144 -3.01 3.44 20.63
CA GLU A 144 -3.41 3.79 19.24
C GLU A 144 -2.46 4.84 18.62
N GLY A 145 -1.14 4.58 18.68
CA GLY A 145 -0.08 5.48 18.22
C GLY A 145 0.16 5.52 16.74
N THR A 146 -0.39 4.59 15.97
CA THR A 146 -0.20 4.50 14.51
C THR A 146 -1.33 5.17 13.74
N SER A 147 -1.10 5.43 12.44
CA SER A 147 -2.11 6.04 11.58
C SER A 147 -3.19 5.07 11.13
N LYS A 148 -2.90 3.76 11.08
CA LYS A 148 -3.76 2.72 10.47
C LYS A 148 -4.22 3.06 9.02
N LEU A 149 -3.46 3.88 8.28
CA LEU A 149 -3.79 4.26 6.89
C LEU A 149 -3.38 3.21 5.85
N SER A 150 -2.51 2.27 6.21
CA SER A 150 -1.96 1.31 5.25
C SER A 150 -3.01 0.48 4.50
N PRO A 151 -4.11 -0.03 5.11
CA PRO A 151 -5.15 -0.73 4.38
C PRO A 151 -5.86 0.17 3.36
N TYR A 152 -6.18 1.39 3.74
CA TYR A 152 -6.83 2.36 2.84
C TYR A 152 -5.95 2.73 1.64
N ILE A 153 -4.63 2.83 1.85
CA ILE A 153 -3.66 3.04 0.76
C ILE A 153 -3.62 1.80 -0.14
N LYS A 154 -3.52 0.61 0.44
CA LYS A 154 -3.44 -0.66 -0.32
C LYS A 154 -4.66 -0.87 -1.21
N HIS A 155 -5.84 -0.56 -0.73
CA HIS A 155 -7.10 -0.74 -1.44
C HIS A 155 -7.55 0.49 -2.26
N GLY A 156 -6.71 1.53 -2.35
CA GLY A 156 -6.96 2.70 -3.20
C GLY A 156 -8.06 3.65 -2.69
N GLN A 157 -8.49 3.51 -1.44
CA GLN A 157 -9.48 4.41 -0.81
C GLN A 157 -8.90 5.78 -0.49
N ILE A 158 -7.58 5.88 -0.39
CA ILE A 158 -6.84 7.13 -0.33
C ILE A 158 -5.54 7.01 -1.10
N HIS A 159 -5.22 8.04 -1.87
CA HIS A 159 -3.95 8.09 -2.59
C HIS A 159 -2.85 8.63 -1.68
N VAL A 160 -1.64 8.05 -1.77
CA VAL A 160 -0.50 8.46 -0.93
C VAL A 160 -0.15 9.95 -1.07
N SER A 161 -0.35 10.54 -2.25
CA SER A 161 -0.15 11.97 -2.47
C SER A 161 -1.12 12.86 -1.69
N THR A 162 -2.34 12.40 -1.43
CA THR A 162 -3.30 13.11 -0.58
C THR A 162 -2.80 13.17 0.85
N ILE A 163 -2.25 12.06 1.34
CA ILE A 163 -1.64 11.97 2.67
C ILE A 163 -0.43 12.90 2.74
N TRP A 164 0.47 12.80 1.76
CA TRP A 164 1.65 13.66 1.65
C TRP A 164 1.28 15.14 1.69
N LYS A 165 0.35 15.56 0.83
CA LYS A 165 -0.13 16.95 0.78
C LYS A 165 -0.65 17.38 2.13
N LYS A 166 -1.56 16.59 2.73
CA LYS A 166 -2.19 16.94 4.01
C LYS A 166 -1.20 17.05 5.15
N CYS A 167 -0.21 16.16 5.21
CA CYS A 167 0.86 16.26 6.18
C CYS A 167 1.73 17.50 5.98
N ASN A 168 2.00 17.89 4.73
CA ASN A 168 2.81 19.07 4.43
C ASN A 168 2.11 20.40 4.71
N GLU A 169 0.79 20.41 4.86
CA GLU A 169 0.00 21.58 5.28
C GLU A 169 0.18 21.88 6.79
N ILE A 170 0.76 20.97 7.57
CA ILE A 170 0.98 21.16 9.01
C ILE A 170 2.04 22.25 9.22
N LYS A 171 1.69 23.25 10.04
CA LYS A 171 2.57 24.38 10.33
C LYS A 171 3.80 23.98 11.15
N SER A 172 3.62 23.13 12.16
CA SER A 172 4.69 22.68 13.06
C SER A 172 5.19 21.30 12.63
N LYS A 173 6.32 21.28 11.92
CA LYS A 173 6.97 20.06 11.41
C LYS A 173 7.96 19.48 12.42
N GLY A 174 7.47 18.99 13.56
CA GLY A 174 8.27 18.38 14.62
C GLY A 174 8.77 16.96 14.28
N ILE A 175 9.34 16.31 15.30
CA ILE A 175 9.93 14.96 15.18
C ILE A 175 8.88 13.93 14.71
N GLY A 176 7.66 13.96 15.25
CA GLY A 176 6.58 13.04 14.87
C GLY A 176 6.20 13.16 13.40
N TYR A 177 6.07 14.39 12.89
CA TYR A 177 5.86 14.63 11.46
C TYR A 177 6.99 13.99 10.62
N ARG A 178 8.26 14.24 10.96
CA ARG A 178 9.40 13.71 10.19
C ARG A 178 9.42 12.18 10.23
N LYS A 179 9.15 11.57 11.36
CA LYS A 179 9.01 10.11 11.49
C LYS A 179 7.91 9.57 10.58
N TYR A 180 6.73 10.18 10.58
CA TYR A 180 5.63 9.75 9.73
C TYR A 180 5.93 9.87 8.23
N ILE A 181 6.53 10.99 7.81
CA ILE A 181 6.94 11.20 6.41
C ILE A 181 7.98 10.15 5.98
N ASN A 182 8.88 9.77 6.87
CA ASN A 182 9.83 8.69 6.59
C ASN A 182 9.13 7.32 6.41
N GLU A 183 8.00 7.05 7.08
CA GLU A 183 7.24 5.82 6.84
C GLU A 183 6.64 5.77 5.43
N LEU A 184 6.17 6.92 4.92
CA LEU A 184 5.79 7.00 3.51
C LEU A 184 7.00 6.73 2.60
N GLY A 185 8.17 7.26 2.96
CA GLY A 185 9.42 7.00 2.27
C GLY A 185 9.82 5.52 2.26
N TRP A 186 9.69 4.82 3.39
CA TRP A 186 9.94 3.38 3.47
C TRP A 186 9.03 2.58 2.56
N ARG A 187 7.76 2.97 2.45
CA ARG A 187 6.82 2.38 1.51
C ARG A 187 7.28 2.57 0.06
N GLU A 188 7.65 3.79 -0.34
CA GLU A 188 8.19 4.09 -1.68
C GLU A 188 9.46 3.29 -1.98
N PHE A 189 10.37 3.22 -1.01
CA PHE A 189 11.60 2.44 -1.14
C PHE A 189 11.35 0.95 -1.32
N SER A 190 10.39 0.38 -0.57
CA SER A 190 10.00 -1.03 -0.70
C SER A 190 9.45 -1.34 -2.08
N HIS A 191 8.60 -0.46 -2.64
CA HIS A 191 8.11 -0.59 -4.01
C HIS A 191 9.25 -0.52 -5.03
N SER A 192 10.21 0.40 -4.84
CA SER A 192 11.39 0.53 -5.69
C SER A 192 12.25 -0.74 -5.66
N LEU A 193 12.49 -1.30 -4.47
CA LEU A 193 13.24 -2.55 -4.33
C LEU A 193 12.56 -3.72 -5.06
N ILE A 194 11.25 -3.88 -4.90
CA ILE A 194 10.48 -4.94 -5.58
C ILE A 194 10.55 -4.77 -7.10
N ASN A 195 10.49 -3.54 -7.58
CA ASN A 195 10.56 -3.27 -9.02
C ASN A 195 11.92 -3.61 -9.63
N TYR A 196 13.01 -3.23 -8.96
CA TYR A 196 14.36 -3.42 -9.49
C TYR A 196 14.99 -4.77 -9.13
N PHE A 197 14.53 -5.42 -8.07
CA PHE A 197 15.06 -6.68 -7.55
C PHE A 197 13.92 -7.66 -7.22
N PRO A 198 13.07 -8.04 -8.20
CA PRO A 198 11.89 -8.87 -7.97
C PRO A 198 12.23 -10.28 -7.46
N GLU A 199 13.45 -10.73 -7.64
CA GLU A 199 13.93 -12.03 -7.18
C GLU A 199 13.90 -12.20 -5.66
N PHE A 200 13.99 -11.11 -4.89
CA PHE A 200 13.94 -11.21 -3.43
C PHE A 200 12.55 -11.55 -2.88
N LEU A 201 11.50 -11.48 -3.70
CA LEU A 201 10.18 -12.00 -3.33
C LEU A 201 10.15 -13.52 -3.21
N LYS A 202 11.14 -14.21 -3.81
CA LYS A 202 11.25 -15.68 -3.82
C LYS A 202 12.46 -16.21 -3.06
N GLY A 203 13.37 -15.34 -2.65
CA GLY A 203 14.60 -15.70 -1.94
C GLY A 203 15.15 -14.54 -1.13
N ASN A 204 16.27 -14.72 -0.48
CA ASN A 204 16.89 -13.66 0.29
C ASN A 204 17.44 -12.55 -0.62
N TYR A 205 17.19 -11.29 -0.26
CA TYR A 205 17.77 -10.15 -0.94
C TYR A 205 19.31 -10.15 -0.86
N ARG A 206 19.83 -10.53 0.32
CA ARG A 206 21.24 -10.80 0.54
C ARG A 206 21.47 -12.31 0.48
N LYS A 207 22.19 -12.76 -0.53
CA LYS A 207 22.42 -14.17 -0.80
C LYS A 207 23.19 -14.91 0.29
N GLU A 208 23.94 -14.19 1.11
CA GLU A 208 24.61 -14.75 2.29
C GLU A 208 23.63 -15.46 3.23
N PHE A 209 22.39 -14.95 3.34
CA PHE A 209 21.34 -15.56 4.17
C PHE A 209 20.73 -16.84 3.58
N ASP A 210 21.03 -17.20 2.33
CA ASP A 210 20.62 -18.50 1.77
C ASP A 210 21.33 -19.66 2.50
N LYS A 211 22.51 -19.39 3.11
CA LYS A 211 23.27 -20.36 3.90
C LYS A 211 22.84 -20.43 5.36
N PHE A 212 21.92 -19.57 5.81
CA PHE A 212 21.44 -19.61 7.18
C PHE A 212 20.67 -20.91 7.44
N PRO A 213 20.93 -21.62 8.57
CA PRO A 213 20.31 -22.92 8.86
C PRO A 213 18.84 -22.76 9.27
N TRP A 214 17.99 -22.44 8.33
CA TRP A 214 16.55 -22.33 8.56
C TRP A 214 15.94 -23.67 8.96
N ILE A 215 15.26 -23.69 10.09
CA ILE A 215 14.60 -24.89 10.60
C ILE A 215 13.15 -24.93 10.10
N LYS A 216 12.78 -25.99 9.39
CA LYS A 216 11.38 -26.30 9.08
C LYS A 216 10.77 -27.06 10.24
N ASN A 217 9.87 -26.43 10.98
CA ASN A 217 9.20 -27.04 12.13
C ASN A 217 7.72 -26.65 12.14
N GLU A 218 6.86 -27.57 11.76
CA GLU A 218 5.42 -27.37 11.67
C GLU A 218 4.78 -27.06 13.04
N LYS A 219 5.32 -27.60 14.14
CA LYS A 219 4.84 -27.31 15.49
C LYS A 219 5.07 -25.85 15.86
N PHE A 220 6.27 -25.31 15.55
CA PHE A 220 6.60 -23.92 15.80
C PHE A 220 5.79 -22.99 14.90
N LEU A 221 5.63 -23.34 13.63
CA LEU A 221 4.81 -22.58 12.70
C LEU A 221 3.35 -22.52 13.15
N LYS A 222 2.78 -23.64 13.63
CA LYS A 222 1.42 -23.68 14.18
C LYS A 222 1.29 -22.84 15.42
N ALA A 223 2.23 -22.92 16.35
CA ALA A 223 2.24 -22.10 17.57
C ALA A 223 2.29 -20.60 17.23
N TRP A 224 3.16 -20.20 16.31
CA TRP A 224 3.25 -18.81 15.84
C TRP A 224 1.94 -18.33 15.20
N LYS A 225 1.37 -19.09 14.26
CA LYS A 225 0.08 -18.76 13.61
C LYS A 225 -1.07 -18.62 14.61
N SER A 226 -1.01 -19.35 15.71
CA SER A 226 -2.06 -19.35 16.75
C SER A 226 -1.83 -18.31 17.85
N GLY A 227 -0.70 -17.58 17.84
CA GLY A 227 -0.31 -16.69 18.94
C GLY A 227 -0.10 -17.45 20.26
N MET A 228 0.60 -18.58 20.19
CA MET A 228 0.87 -19.49 21.30
C MET A 228 2.35 -19.91 21.34
N THR A 229 3.24 -18.95 21.08
CA THR A 229 4.70 -19.19 21.10
C THR A 229 5.28 -19.17 22.49
N GLY A 230 4.59 -18.54 23.45
CA GLY A 230 5.09 -18.24 24.78
C GLY A 230 5.85 -16.91 24.88
N TYR A 231 6.00 -16.18 23.76
CA TYR A 231 6.54 -14.83 23.74
C TYR A 231 5.37 -13.81 23.74
N PRO A 232 5.10 -13.10 24.86
CA PRO A 232 3.87 -12.33 25.03
C PRO A 232 3.59 -11.32 23.93
N ILE A 233 4.61 -10.58 23.47
CA ILE A 233 4.45 -9.56 22.43
C ILE A 233 4.16 -10.18 21.05
N VAL A 234 4.76 -11.31 20.74
CA VAL A 234 4.51 -12.06 19.50
C VAL A 234 3.09 -12.61 19.50
N ASP A 235 2.71 -13.23 20.60
CA ASP A 235 1.40 -13.85 20.76
C ASP A 235 0.27 -12.81 20.73
N ALA A 236 0.47 -11.66 21.41
CA ALA A 236 -0.45 -10.54 21.36
C ALA A 236 -0.64 -10.01 19.92
N GLY A 237 0.46 -9.80 19.17
CA GLY A 237 0.41 -9.33 17.79
C GLY A 237 -0.33 -10.31 16.87
N MET A 238 -0.08 -11.62 17.00
CA MET A 238 -0.76 -12.63 16.19
C MET A 238 -2.25 -12.75 16.51
N ARG A 239 -2.64 -12.57 17.78
CA ARG A 239 -4.05 -12.52 18.19
C ARG A 239 -4.74 -11.25 17.70
N GLU A 240 -4.07 -10.10 17.77
CA GLU A 240 -4.57 -8.86 17.18
C GLU A 240 -4.82 -9.01 15.69
N LEU A 241 -3.85 -9.57 14.94
CA LEU A 241 -4.00 -9.85 13.51
C LEU A 241 -5.21 -10.75 13.23
N TYR A 242 -5.37 -11.83 14.00
CA TYR A 242 -6.49 -12.74 13.84
C TYR A 242 -7.83 -12.07 14.13
N GLU A 243 -7.90 -11.24 15.17
CA GLU A 243 -9.13 -10.59 15.61
C GLU A 243 -9.52 -9.41 14.71
N THR A 244 -8.57 -8.58 14.35
CA THR A 244 -8.85 -7.28 13.69
C THR A 244 -8.47 -7.24 12.21
N GLY A 245 -7.69 -8.21 11.72
CA GLY A 245 -7.08 -8.17 10.39
C GLY A 245 -5.88 -7.22 10.28
N TRP A 246 -5.42 -6.65 11.40
CA TRP A 246 -4.28 -5.75 11.46
C TRP A 246 -3.33 -6.11 12.60
N MET A 247 -2.06 -5.83 12.42
CA MET A 247 -1.02 -5.95 13.43
C MET A 247 -0.02 -4.83 13.24
N HIS A 248 0.48 -4.34 14.35
CA HIS A 248 1.56 -3.32 14.35
C HIS A 248 2.78 -3.78 13.54
#